data_e3df5f9aaa41d0f566ad990aaebe8967
#
_entry.id   e3df5f9aaa41d0f566ad990aaebe8967
#
_cell.length_a   1.000
_cell.length_b   1.000
_cell.length_c   1.000
_cell.angle_alpha   90.00
_cell.angle_beta   90.00
_cell.angle_gamma   90.00
#
_symmetry.space_group_name_H-M   'P 1'
#
loop_
_entity.id
_entity.type
_entity.pdbx_description
1 polymer ?
#
loop_
_entity_poly.entity_id
_entity_poly.type
_entity_poly.pdbx_seq_one_letter_code
_entity_poly.pdbx_strand_id
1 'polypeptide(L)'
;MNPTRNAMSWEELAIHAANPIDQINGLNNPYSSLRLFNKSESEAIVTLYRDNHAWCPYCQKVWIWLELKKIPYRIKKVTMRCYGDKERWYLRKVPSGMLPAIEIENHVITESDEILFVLEEIYGPLGQSLNETKVLEHRRLERELFSSWCNWLCRNSLFPAQEQKKKEDFKYVARKLENELQKNTSGGRTPITTKNGTQPGSADIVFILYIERMNASLAYYKGYSLREEHPFINTWLRNLEELDEYRGTQGDFHTHAHDLPPQMGGCFTYSNSS
;
A
#
# COMPACT_ATOMS: atom_id res chain seq x y z
N MET A 1 -19.72 21.32 -17.09
CA MET A 1 -20.60 20.17 -17.39
C MET A 1 -19.73 18.93 -17.38
N ASN A 2 -19.83 18.11 -16.36
CA ASN A 2 -19.12 16.81 -16.33
C ASN A 2 -19.71 15.92 -17.43
N PRO A 3 -18.89 15.32 -18.31
CA PRO A 3 -19.39 14.29 -19.18
C PRO A 3 -19.82 13.11 -18.29
N THR A 4 -21.11 12.86 -18.26
CA THR A 4 -21.65 11.61 -17.70
C THR A 4 -20.98 10.47 -18.44
N ARG A 5 -20.04 9.74 -17.79
CA ARG A 5 -19.66 8.41 -18.27
C ARG A 5 -20.94 7.61 -18.31
N ASN A 6 -21.41 7.28 -19.51
CA ASN A 6 -22.50 6.35 -19.65
C ASN A 6 -22.13 5.06 -18.89
N ALA A 7 -22.97 4.65 -17.96
CA ALA A 7 -22.78 3.37 -17.32
C ALA A 7 -22.76 2.28 -18.40
N MET A 8 -21.86 1.31 -18.27
CA MET A 8 -21.80 0.16 -19.17
C MET A 8 -23.15 -0.59 -19.14
N SER A 9 -23.63 -1.02 -20.28
CA SER A 9 -24.80 -1.88 -20.37
C SER A 9 -24.53 -3.27 -19.75
N TRP A 10 -25.58 -4.00 -19.43
CA TRP A 10 -25.43 -5.38 -18.94
C TRP A 10 -24.78 -6.31 -19.97
N GLU A 11 -24.99 -6.07 -21.28
CA GLU A 11 -24.36 -6.79 -22.36
C GLU A 11 -22.85 -6.52 -22.41
N GLU A 12 -22.45 -5.27 -22.27
CA GLU A 12 -21.02 -4.90 -22.20
C GLU A 12 -20.36 -5.50 -20.95
N LEU A 13 -21.01 -5.44 -19.78
CA LEU A 13 -20.53 -6.08 -18.56
C LEU A 13 -20.44 -7.61 -18.70
N ALA A 14 -21.41 -8.24 -19.37
CA ALA A 14 -21.38 -9.68 -19.62
C ALA A 14 -20.21 -10.08 -20.54
N ILE A 15 -19.90 -9.29 -21.56
CA ILE A 15 -18.73 -9.50 -22.43
C ILE A 15 -17.44 -9.40 -21.61
N HIS A 16 -17.32 -8.41 -20.73
CA HIS A 16 -16.16 -8.27 -19.84
C HIS A 16 -16.06 -9.42 -18.84
N ALA A 17 -17.20 -9.90 -18.31
CA ALA A 17 -17.23 -11.02 -17.38
C ALA A 17 -16.95 -12.37 -18.06
N ALA A 18 -17.27 -12.51 -19.35
CA ALA A 18 -17.05 -13.73 -20.13
C ALA A 18 -15.57 -13.95 -20.47
N ASN A 19 -14.75 -12.91 -20.46
CA ASN A 19 -13.30 -13.01 -20.61
C ASN A 19 -12.66 -13.09 -19.22
N PRO A 20 -12.33 -14.28 -18.69
CA PRO A 20 -11.67 -14.39 -17.41
C PRO A 20 -10.33 -13.63 -17.48
N ILE A 21 -10.19 -12.62 -16.63
CA ILE A 21 -8.91 -11.93 -16.45
C ILE A 21 -7.90 -13.00 -16.03
N ASP A 22 -6.83 -13.14 -16.79
CA ASP A 22 -5.74 -14.03 -16.40
C ASP A 22 -5.08 -13.48 -15.13
N GLN A 23 -5.53 -13.98 -13.97
CA GLN A 23 -5.03 -13.59 -12.67
C GLN A 23 -3.66 -14.21 -12.34
N ILE A 24 -3.21 -15.16 -13.14
CA ILE A 24 -1.96 -15.89 -12.94
C ILE A 24 -0.79 -15.14 -13.59
N ASN A 25 -0.94 -14.76 -14.85
CA ASN A 25 0.13 -14.12 -15.63
C ASN A 25 -0.18 -12.67 -16.02
N GLY A 26 -1.46 -12.30 -16.04
CA GLY A 26 -1.93 -10.97 -16.40
C GLY A 26 -2.04 -10.02 -15.21
N LEU A 27 -3.12 -9.25 -15.16
CA LEU A 27 -3.33 -8.26 -14.11
C LEU A 27 -3.59 -8.92 -12.75
N ASN A 28 -2.87 -8.45 -11.74
CA ASN A 28 -3.11 -8.83 -10.36
C ASN A 28 -4.40 -8.19 -9.82
N ASN A 29 -5.01 -8.82 -8.81
CA ASN A 29 -6.14 -8.26 -8.08
C ASN A 29 -6.25 -8.89 -6.68
N PRO A 30 -7.14 -8.38 -5.80
CA PRO A 30 -7.33 -8.92 -4.45
C PRO A 30 -7.73 -10.40 -4.39
N TYR A 31 -8.28 -10.97 -5.47
CA TYR A 31 -8.72 -12.37 -5.51
C TYR A 31 -7.66 -13.34 -5.99
N SER A 32 -6.55 -12.87 -6.55
CA SER A 32 -5.45 -13.71 -7.00
C SER A 32 -4.97 -14.64 -5.89
N SER A 33 -4.63 -15.89 -6.27
CA SER A 33 -4.11 -16.92 -5.36
C SER A 33 -2.74 -17.47 -5.80
N LEU A 34 -2.39 -17.24 -7.07
CA LEU A 34 -1.14 -17.67 -7.69
C LEU A 34 -0.71 -16.63 -8.71
N ARG A 35 0.58 -16.28 -8.72
CA ARG A 35 1.19 -15.37 -9.68
C ARG A 35 2.41 -16.04 -10.30
N LEU A 36 2.45 -16.17 -11.62
CA LEU A 36 3.54 -16.88 -12.30
C LEU A 36 4.36 -15.99 -13.23
N PHE A 37 3.79 -14.90 -13.76
CA PHE A 37 4.49 -14.00 -14.70
C PHE A 37 5.08 -14.75 -15.90
N ASN A 38 4.32 -15.72 -16.45
CA ASN A 38 4.72 -16.63 -17.52
C ASN A 38 5.90 -17.58 -17.18
N LYS A 39 6.18 -17.78 -15.89
CA LYS A 39 7.16 -18.75 -15.41
C LYS A 39 6.50 -20.07 -14.99
N SER A 40 7.31 -21.10 -14.73
CA SER A 40 6.82 -22.39 -14.24
C SER A 40 6.22 -22.27 -12.83
N GLU A 41 5.18 -23.05 -12.53
CA GLU A 41 4.64 -23.12 -11.17
C GLU A 41 5.63 -23.68 -10.15
N SER A 42 6.61 -24.46 -10.57
CA SER A 42 7.70 -24.92 -9.71
C SER A 42 8.62 -23.81 -9.21
N GLU A 43 8.64 -22.65 -9.90
CA GLU A 43 9.39 -21.47 -9.47
C GLU A 43 8.64 -20.65 -8.42
N ALA A 44 7.35 -20.92 -8.17
CA ALA A 44 6.57 -20.26 -7.15
C ALA A 44 6.88 -20.85 -5.75
N ILE A 45 8.11 -20.66 -5.30
CA ILE A 45 8.61 -21.14 -3.99
C ILE A 45 8.20 -20.26 -2.82
N VAL A 46 7.80 -19.00 -3.09
CA VAL A 46 7.33 -18.06 -2.08
C VAL A 46 5.83 -18.22 -1.88
N THR A 47 5.38 -18.34 -0.64
CA THR A 47 3.97 -18.19 -0.27
C THR A 47 3.80 -16.93 0.57
N LEU A 48 3.00 -15.98 0.08
CA LEU A 48 2.62 -14.77 0.81
C LEU A 48 1.33 -15.02 1.59
N TYR A 49 1.39 -14.85 2.91
CA TYR A 49 0.23 -14.78 3.80
C TYR A 49 -0.15 -13.31 3.98
N ARG A 50 -1.32 -12.93 3.49
CA ARG A 50 -1.83 -11.55 3.57
C ARG A 50 -3.28 -11.51 4.02
N ASP A 51 -3.74 -10.33 4.38
CA ASP A 51 -5.15 -10.11 4.73
C ASP A 51 -6.08 -10.38 3.54
N ASN A 52 -7.30 -10.82 3.87
CA ASN A 52 -8.32 -11.14 2.89
C ASN A 52 -9.02 -9.90 2.29
N HIS A 53 -8.92 -8.73 2.94
CA HIS A 53 -9.53 -7.48 2.49
C HIS A 53 -8.62 -6.64 1.56
N ALA A 54 -7.34 -7.03 1.38
CA ALA A 54 -6.33 -6.25 0.66
C ALA A 54 -6.13 -4.82 1.23
N TRP A 55 -6.41 -4.64 2.53
CA TRP A 55 -6.29 -3.35 3.20
C TRP A 55 -4.98 -3.19 3.97
N CYS A 56 -4.43 -4.27 4.53
CA CYS A 56 -3.25 -4.21 5.40
C CYS A 56 -2.06 -3.54 4.69
N PRO A 57 -1.56 -2.39 5.17
CA PRO A 57 -0.44 -1.68 4.54
C PRO A 57 0.83 -2.52 4.51
N TYR A 58 1.11 -3.22 5.58
CA TYR A 58 2.30 -4.07 5.68
C TYR A 58 2.25 -5.25 4.71
N CYS A 59 1.05 -5.82 4.48
CA CYS A 59 0.85 -6.85 3.45
C CYS A 59 1.07 -6.27 2.04
N GLN A 60 0.52 -5.09 1.75
CA GLN A 60 0.67 -4.42 0.48
C GLN A 60 2.15 -4.14 0.16
N LYS A 61 2.96 -3.77 1.16
CA LYS A 61 4.40 -3.54 1.01
C LYS A 61 5.13 -4.74 0.39
N VAL A 62 4.93 -5.92 0.95
CA VAL A 62 5.53 -7.16 0.45
C VAL A 62 4.92 -7.56 -0.89
N TRP A 63 3.63 -7.40 -1.03
CA TRP A 63 2.88 -7.77 -2.22
C TRP A 63 3.33 -6.96 -3.45
N ILE A 64 3.43 -5.63 -3.36
CA ILE A 64 3.95 -4.76 -4.43
C ILE A 64 5.38 -5.14 -4.79
N TRP A 65 6.23 -5.42 -3.81
CA TRP A 65 7.62 -5.78 -4.04
C TRP A 65 7.72 -7.04 -4.90
N LEU A 66 6.93 -8.09 -4.59
CA LEU A 66 6.89 -9.33 -5.37
C LEU A 66 6.38 -9.09 -6.80
N GLU A 67 5.36 -8.24 -6.98
CA GLU A 67 4.81 -7.90 -8.30
C GLU A 67 5.85 -7.11 -9.14
N LEU A 68 6.48 -6.09 -8.59
CA LEU A 68 7.49 -5.29 -9.30
C LEU A 68 8.72 -6.11 -9.70
N LYS A 69 9.12 -7.07 -8.88
CA LYS A 69 10.24 -7.99 -9.18
C LYS A 69 9.82 -9.15 -10.08
N LYS A 70 8.50 -9.33 -10.36
CA LYS A 70 7.95 -10.44 -11.14
C LYS A 70 8.43 -11.80 -10.63
N ILE A 71 8.40 -11.97 -9.31
CA ILE A 71 8.76 -13.20 -8.63
C ILE A 71 7.51 -14.08 -8.56
N PRO A 72 7.54 -15.34 -9.04
CA PRO A 72 6.42 -16.25 -8.88
C PRO A 72 6.13 -16.52 -7.41
N TYR A 73 4.85 -16.46 -7.02
CA TYR A 73 4.44 -16.70 -5.64
C TYR A 73 3.00 -17.17 -5.51
N ARG A 74 2.70 -17.83 -4.40
CA ARG A 74 1.36 -18.22 -3.99
C ARG A 74 0.82 -17.23 -2.97
N ILE A 75 -0.49 -17.07 -2.92
CA ILE A 75 -1.15 -16.18 -1.96
C ILE A 75 -2.10 -17.01 -1.10
N LYS A 76 -1.95 -16.92 0.21
CA LYS A 76 -2.92 -17.45 1.18
C LYS A 76 -3.51 -16.30 1.98
N LYS A 77 -4.83 -16.17 1.90
CA LYS A 77 -5.58 -15.12 2.57
C LYS A 77 -5.87 -15.50 4.01
N VAL A 78 -5.74 -14.53 4.91
CA VAL A 78 -5.90 -14.70 6.35
C VAL A 78 -6.81 -13.60 6.89
N THR A 79 -7.72 -13.93 7.78
CA THR A 79 -8.63 -12.97 8.41
C THR A 79 -7.84 -11.99 9.28
N MET A 80 -8.11 -10.68 9.13
CA MET A 80 -7.56 -9.67 10.03
C MET A 80 -8.25 -9.75 11.39
N ARG A 81 -7.49 -9.52 12.46
CA ARG A 81 -7.98 -9.60 13.84
C ARG A 81 -9.22 -8.74 14.12
N CYS A 82 -9.34 -7.60 13.46
CA CYS A 82 -10.47 -6.68 13.61
C CYS A 82 -11.76 -7.15 12.91
N TYR A 83 -11.68 -8.17 12.05
CA TYR A 83 -12.83 -8.71 11.31
C TYR A 83 -13.21 -10.12 11.71
N GLY A 84 -12.56 -10.69 12.71
CA GLY A 84 -12.89 -12.00 13.23
C GLY A 84 -11.69 -12.78 13.73
N ASP A 85 -11.95 -14.01 14.11
CA ASP A 85 -10.91 -14.93 14.56
C ASP A 85 -10.01 -15.35 13.40
N LYS A 86 -8.73 -15.37 13.66
CA LYS A 86 -7.76 -15.89 12.70
C LYS A 86 -7.88 -17.41 12.59
N GLU A 87 -7.61 -17.89 11.40
CA GLU A 87 -7.61 -19.31 11.07
C GLU A 87 -6.62 -20.07 11.97
N ARG A 88 -7.06 -21.17 12.57
CA ARG A 88 -6.22 -21.99 13.46
C ARG A 88 -4.99 -22.56 12.76
N TRP A 89 -5.09 -22.86 11.45
CA TRP A 89 -3.95 -23.32 10.67
C TRP A 89 -2.87 -22.26 10.56
N TYR A 90 -3.27 -20.97 10.45
CA TYR A 90 -2.33 -19.85 10.39
C TYR A 90 -1.66 -19.61 11.73
N LEU A 91 -2.41 -19.64 12.83
CA LEU A 91 -1.87 -19.47 14.18
C LEU A 91 -0.88 -20.59 14.57
N ARG A 92 -1.00 -21.79 13.98
CA ARG A 92 0.02 -22.85 14.15
C ARG A 92 1.34 -22.53 13.44
N LYS A 93 1.30 -21.78 12.32
CA LYS A 93 2.49 -21.33 11.59
C LYS A 93 3.07 -20.03 12.15
N VAL A 94 2.21 -19.10 12.47
CA VAL A 94 2.53 -17.75 12.97
C VAL A 94 1.78 -17.53 14.30
N PRO A 95 2.35 -17.94 15.43
CA PRO A 95 1.67 -17.86 16.74
C PRO A 95 1.28 -16.43 17.14
N SER A 96 2.03 -15.41 16.70
CA SER A 96 1.68 -13.99 16.92
C SER A 96 0.41 -13.58 16.20
N GLY A 97 0.01 -14.30 15.13
CA GLY A 97 -1.09 -13.95 14.27
C GLY A 97 -0.86 -12.67 13.45
N MET A 98 0.34 -12.11 13.42
CA MET A 98 0.66 -10.90 12.68
C MET A 98 0.72 -11.17 11.17
N LEU A 99 0.41 -10.15 10.38
CA LEU A 99 0.48 -10.13 8.92
C LEU A 99 1.34 -8.95 8.45
N PRO A 100 2.05 -9.10 7.34
CA PRO A 100 2.22 -10.28 6.50
C PRO A 100 3.13 -11.33 7.14
N ALA A 101 3.11 -12.53 6.56
CA ALA A 101 4.19 -13.49 6.67
C ALA A 101 4.51 -14.03 5.27
N ILE A 102 5.72 -14.51 5.06
CA ILE A 102 6.05 -15.33 3.89
C ILE A 102 6.55 -16.71 4.34
N GLU A 103 6.42 -17.68 3.45
CA GLU A 103 7.02 -19.00 3.62
C GLU A 103 7.88 -19.32 2.38
N ILE A 104 9.14 -19.67 2.60
CA ILE A 104 10.08 -20.09 1.57
C ILE A 104 10.71 -21.39 2.07
N GLU A 105 10.60 -22.49 1.32
CA GLU A 105 11.19 -23.79 1.68
C GLU A 105 10.85 -24.24 3.12
N ASN A 106 9.60 -24.06 3.54
CA ASN A 106 9.09 -24.34 4.89
C ASN A 106 9.61 -23.40 6.01
N HIS A 107 10.40 -22.39 5.70
CA HIS A 107 10.78 -21.35 6.65
C HIS A 107 9.77 -20.20 6.61
N VAL A 108 9.21 -19.88 7.77
CA VAL A 108 8.24 -18.78 7.91
C VAL A 108 8.98 -17.55 8.41
N ILE A 109 8.88 -16.46 7.66
CA ILE A 109 9.43 -15.15 7.99
C ILE A 109 8.26 -14.20 8.24
N THR A 110 8.32 -13.47 9.34
CA THR A 110 7.35 -12.45 9.74
C THR A 110 8.01 -11.07 9.77
N GLU A 111 7.26 -10.03 10.08
CA GLU A 111 7.68 -8.63 10.03
C GLU A 111 8.04 -8.16 8.61
N SER A 112 7.23 -7.23 8.10
CA SER A 112 7.32 -6.83 6.69
C SER A 112 8.67 -6.28 6.27
N ASP A 113 9.44 -5.70 7.19
CA ASP A 113 10.79 -5.20 6.90
C ASP A 113 11.79 -6.35 6.81
N GLU A 114 11.74 -7.31 7.73
CA GLU A 114 12.56 -8.52 7.69
C GLU A 114 12.27 -9.34 6.42
N ILE A 115 11.00 -9.43 6.04
CA ILE A 115 10.58 -10.08 4.80
C ILE A 115 11.25 -9.42 3.60
N LEU A 116 11.25 -8.08 3.51
CA LEU A 116 11.90 -7.37 2.41
C LEU A 116 13.41 -7.58 2.39
N PHE A 117 14.07 -7.62 3.55
CA PHE A 117 15.51 -7.91 3.61
C PHE A 117 15.83 -9.31 3.09
N VAL A 118 15.06 -10.33 3.50
CA VAL A 118 15.25 -11.71 3.00
C VAL A 118 14.97 -11.79 1.49
N LEU A 119 13.92 -11.14 1.01
CA LEU A 119 13.61 -11.12 -0.42
C LEU A 119 14.69 -10.37 -1.23
N GLU A 120 15.25 -9.29 -0.69
CA GLU A 120 16.36 -8.56 -1.32
C GLU A 120 17.62 -9.41 -1.36
N GLU A 121 17.92 -10.17 -0.31
CA GLU A 121 19.07 -11.10 -0.25
C GLU A 121 18.97 -12.19 -1.32
N ILE A 122 17.78 -12.76 -1.50
CA ILE A 122 17.56 -13.86 -2.45
C ILE A 122 17.46 -13.36 -3.90
N TYR A 123 16.74 -12.26 -4.14
CA TYR A 123 16.37 -11.82 -5.48
C TYR A 123 17.04 -10.50 -5.92
N GLY A 124 17.89 -9.93 -5.08
CA GLY A 124 18.52 -8.63 -5.30
C GLY A 124 17.58 -7.44 -5.00
N PRO A 125 18.14 -6.23 -4.86
CA PRO A 125 17.39 -5.05 -4.47
C PRO A 125 16.37 -4.61 -5.53
N LEU A 126 15.33 -3.90 -5.08
CA LEU A 126 14.43 -3.17 -5.94
C LEU A 126 14.90 -1.72 -6.07
N GLY A 127 15.64 -1.44 -7.15
CA GLY A 127 16.35 -0.17 -7.30
C GLY A 127 17.54 -0.08 -6.35
N GLN A 128 17.45 0.78 -5.34
CA GLN A 128 18.45 0.90 -4.29
C GLN A 128 18.24 -0.14 -3.18
N SER A 129 19.32 -0.60 -2.57
CA SER A 129 19.23 -1.52 -1.44
C SER A 129 18.56 -0.86 -0.23
N LEU A 130 17.83 -1.66 0.54
CA LEU A 130 17.19 -1.26 1.79
C LEU A 130 18.17 -0.70 2.83
N ASN A 131 19.45 -1.09 2.74
CA ASN A 131 20.53 -0.65 3.63
C ASN A 131 21.23 0.62 3.17
N GLU A 132 20.94 1.15 1.97
CA GLU A 132 21.54 2.40 1.52
C GLU A 132 21.13 3.57 2.42
N THR A 133 22.11 4.43 2.74
CA THR A 133 21.88 5.59 3.62
C THR A 133 20.68 6.43 3.20
N LYS A 134 20.53 6.68 1.88
CA LYS A 134 19.41 7.47 1.36
C LYS A 134 18.06 6.80 1.57
N VAL A 135 17.97 5.48 1.41
CA VAL A 135 16.74 4.70 1.70
C VAL A 135 16.41 4.75 3.19
N LEU A 136 17.42 4.64 4.06
CA LEU A 136 17.23 4.77 5.51
C LEU A 136 16.76 6.16 5.93
N GLU A 137 17.25 7.23 5.28
CA GLU A 137 16.75 8.59 5.50
C GLU A 137 15.28 8.71 5.10
N HIS A 138 14.90 8.17 3.94
CA HIS A 138 13.50 8.14 3.50
C HIS A 138 12.60 7.32 4.44
N ARG A 139 13.08 6.20 4.97
CA ARG A 139 12.34 5.44 5.98
C ARG A 139 12.09 6.23 7.26
N ARG A 140 13.06 7.05 7.70
CA ARG A 140 12.85 7.95 8.84
C ARG A 140 11.79 9.01 8.54
N LEU A 141 11.86 9.63 7.35
CA LEU A 141 10.87 10.60 6.93
C LEU A 141 9.46 9.98 6.84
N GLU A 142 9.35 8.75 6.35
CA GLU A 142 8.09 8.02 6.32
C GLU A 142 7.53 7.81 7.74
N ARG A 143 8.37 7.43 8.72
CA ARG A 143 7.94 7.29 10.13
C ARG A 143 7.50 8.61 10.75
N GLU A 144 8.16 9.73 10.43
CA GLU A 144 7.70 11.06 10.84
C GLU A 144 6.33 11.38 10.25
N LEU A 145 6.15 11.12 8.96
CA LEU A 145 4.88 11.37 8.27
C LEU A 145 3.76 10.51 8.83
N PHE A 146 4.00 9.21 9.03
CA PHE A 146 3.06 8.30 9.67
C PHE A 146 2.65 8.78 11.07
N SER A 147 3.63 9.17 11.89
CA SER A 147 3.38 9.66 13.25
C SER A 147 2.53 10.93 13.26
N SER A 148 2.82 11.88 12.36
CA SER A 148 2.06 13.13 12.26
C SER A 148 0.63 12.89 11.75
N TRP A 149 0.45 11.97 10.80
CA TRP A 149 -0.86 11.53 10.32
C TRP A 149 -1.69 10.89 11.44
N CYS A 150 -1.14 9.91 12.16
CA CYS A 150 -1.82 9.28 13.29
C CYS A 150 -2.18 10.30 14.40
N ASN A 151 -1.27 11.25 14.67
CA ASN A 151 -1.53 12.29 15.66
C ASN A 151 -2.71 13.19 15.26
N TRP A 152 -2.78 13.57 13.97
CA TRP A 152 -3.87 14.41 13.49
C TRP A 152 -5.19 13.64 13.32
N LEU A 153 -5.12 12.44 12.73
CA LEU A 153 -6.31 11.66 12.42
C LEU A 153 -6.95 11.02 13.65
N CYS A 154 -6.13 10.38 14.51
CA CYS A 154 -6.61 9.45 15.52
C CYS A 154 -6.68 10.03 16.94
N ARG A 155 -6.04 11.18 17.19
CA ARG A 155 -6.08 11.80 18.52
C ARG A 155 -7.07 12.95 18.54
N ASN A 156 -8.03 12.89 19.45
CA ASN A 156 -8.99 13.97 19.63
C ASN A 156 -8.29 15.28 19.96
N SER A 157 -8.87 16.39 19.49
CA SER A 157 -8.46 17.74 19.83
C SER A 157 -9.53 18.36 20.72
N LEU A 158 -9.13 18.91 21.86
CA LEU A 158 -10.04 19.55 22.79
C LEU A 158 -10.45 20.95 22.32
N PHE A 159 -9.58 21.61 21.54
CA PHE A 159 -9.79 22.98 21.07
C PHE A 159 -9.41 23.11 19.59
N PRO A 160 -10.05 24.03 18.85
CA PRO A 160 -9.73 24.28 17.45
C PRO A 160 -8.26 24.61 17.17
N ALA A 161 -7.60 25.33 18.08
CA ALA A 161 -6.19 25.66 17.96
C ALA A 161 -5.28 24.41 18.00
N GLN A 162 -5.65 23.38 18.77
CA GLN A 162 -4.94 22.11 18.83
C GLN A 162 -5.12 21.31 17.54
N GLU A 163 -6.33 21.33 16.97
CA GLU A 163 -6.62 20.69 15.69
C GLU A 163 -5.81 21.34 14.56
N GLN A 164 -5.81 22.68 14.54
CA GLN A 164 -5.04 23.45 13.57
C GLN A 164 -3.53 23.17 13.68
N LYS A 165 -3.00 23.09 14.92
CA LYS A 165 -1.60 22.75 15.14
C LYS A 165 -1.26 21.37 14.56
N LYS A 166 -2.06 20.34 14.80
CA LYS A 166 -1.83 18.98 14.27
C LYS A 166 -1.86 18.97 12.75
N LYS A 167 -2.78 19.73 12.13
CA LYS A 167 -2.84 19.93 10.68
C LYS A 167 -1.54 20.53 10.16
N GLU A 168 -1.04 21.60 10.77
CA GLU A 168 0.20 22.24 10.35
C GLU A 168 1.43 21.35 10.57
N ASP A 169 1.48 20.60 11.68
CA ASP A 169 2.54 19.63 11.95
C ASP A 169 2.56 18.54 10.82
N PHE A 170 1.40 18.03 10.42
CA PHE A 170 1.31 17.10 9.29
C PHE A 170 1.75 17.75 7.97
N LYS A 171 1.24 18.94 7.66
CA LYS A 171 1.61 19.69 6.44
C LYS A 171 3.11 19.96 6.38
N TYR A 172 3.73 20.24 7.51
CA TYR A 172 5.18 20.47 7.59
C TYR A 172 5.96 19.22 7.19
N VAL A 173 5.57 18.04 7.69
CA VAL A 173 6.24 16.77 7.31
C VAL A 173 5.94 16.38 5.87
N ALA A 174 4.69 16.55 5.42
CA ALA A 174 4.31 16.28 4.03
C ALA A 174 5.11 17.14 3.04
N ARG A 175 5.39 18.42 3.39
CA ARG A 175 6.27 19.28 2.57
C ARG A 175 7.71 18.78 2.51
N LYS A 176 8.23 18.06 3.50
CA LYS A 176 9.55 17.43 3.38
C LYS A 176 9.56 16.38 2.26
N LEU A 177 8.53 15.53 2.21
CA LEU A 177 8.37 14.54 1.13
C LEU A 177 8.17 15.23 -0.23
N GLU A 178 7.31 16.25 -0.30
CA GLU A 178 7.09 17.06 -1.50
C GLU A 178 8.42 17.62 -2.05
N ASN A 179 9.27 18.16 -1.19
CA ASN A 179 10.58 18.69 -1.57
C ASN A 179 11.55 17.59 -2.05
N GLU A 180 11.51 16.40 -1.47
CA GLU A 180 12.33 15.27 -1.95
C GLU A 180 11.88 14.83 -3.35
N LEU A 181 10.57 14.73 -3.57
CA LEU A 181 10.01 14.42 -4.89
C LEU A 181 10.36 15.51 -5.92
N GLN A 182 10.29 16.78 -5.54
CA GLN A 182 10.66 17.90 -6.40
C GLN A 182 12.12 17.83 -6.86
N LYS A 183 13.06 17.50 -5.97
CA LYS A 183 14.50 17.38 -6.32
C LYS A 183 14.76 16.31 -7.37
N ASN A 184 13.95 15.29 -7.42
CA ASN A 184 14.10 14.18 -8.35
C ASN A 184 13.40 14.40 -9.70
N THR A 185 12.69 15.52 -9.88
CA THR A 185 11.86 15.83 -11.08
C THR A 185 12.64 16.30 -12.30
N SER A 186 13.96 16.28 -12.34
CA SER A 186 14.74 16.69 -13.53
C SER A 186 14.51 15.84 -14.80
N GLY A 187 13.37 15.16 -14.90
CA GLY A 187 12.97 14.37 -16.07
C GLY A 187 11.49 13.98 -16.11
N GLY A 188 10.64 14.49 -15.22
CA GLY A 188 9.17 14.39 -15.34
C GLY A 188 8.51 13.09 -14.91
N ARG A 189 9.24 12.06 -14.49
CA ARG A 189 8.71 10.82 -13.91
C ARG A 189 9.58 10.39 -12.75
N THR A 190 9.10 10.52 -11.53
CA THR A 190 9.96 10.35 -10.36
C THR A 190 9.48 9.30 -9.40
N PRO A 191 10.15 8.16 -9.38
CA PRO A 191 10.36 7.43 -8.14
C PRO A 191 11.30 8.21 -7.22
N ILE A 192 11.11 8.08 -5.92
CA ILE A 192 11.92 8.77 -4.89
C ILE A 192 13.39 8.39 -5.00
N THR A 193 13.72 7.22 -5.52
CA THR A 193 15.06 6.63 -5.40
C THR A 193 15.68 6.03 -6.65
N THR A 194 15.07 6.03 -7.83
CA THR A 194 15.72 5.38 -8.99
C THR A 194 16.55 6.34 -9.81
N LYS A 195 17.82 6.03 -9.99
CA LYS A 195 18.75 6.79 -10.83
C LYS A 195 18.32 6.90 -12.30
N ASN A 196 17.45 6.03 -12.79
CA ASN A 196 17.01 5.94 -14.19
C ASN A 196 15.47 6.10 -14.38
N GLY A 197 14.74 6.53 -13.37
CA GLY A 197 13.49 7.27 -13.48
C GLY A 197 12.22 6.58 -13.95
N THR A 198 12.13 5.24 -14.10
CA THR A 198 10.93 4.60 -14.66
C THR A 198 10.26 3.56 -13.76
N GLN A 199 10.96 2.99 -12.79
CA GLN A 199 10.42 1.97 -11.90
C GLN A 199 10.53 2.41 -10.44
N PRO A 200 9.50 2.17 -9.60
CA PRO A 200 9.57 2.42 -8.16
C PRO A 200 10.70 1.61 -7.52
N GLY A 201 11.36 2.21 -6.55
CA GLY A 201 12.38 1.57 -5.72
C GLY A 201 11.86 1.22 -4.33
N SER A 202 12.76 0.68 -3.50
CA SER A 202 12.45 0.28 -2.12
C SER A 202 11.89 1.43 -1.27
N ALA A 203 12.35 2.67 -1.48
CA ALA A 203 11.79 3.83 -0.76
C ALA A 203 10.37 4.17 -1.20
N ASP A 204 10.07 4.06 -2.51
CA ASP A 204 8.70 4.32 -3.01
C ASP A 204 7.70 3.36 -2.37
N ILE A 205 8.06 2.07 -2.28
CA ILE A 205 7.20 1.05 -1.66
C ILE A 205 6.90 1.39 -0.19
N VAL A 206 7.86 1.90 0.54
CA VAL A 206 7.66 2.24 1.96
C VAL A 206 6.67 3.39 2.13
N PHE A 207 6.68 4.39 1.24
CA PHE A 207 5.75 5.52 1.32
C PHE A 207 4.35 5.22 0.78
N ILE A 208 4.25 4.50 -0.35
CA ILE A 208 3.01 4.38 -1.11
C ILE A 208 1.84 3.85 -0.28
N LEU A 209 2.09 2.85 0.53
CA LEU A 209 1.06 2.20 1.36
C LEU A 209 0.41 3.16 2.35
N TYR A 210 1.18 4.08 2.92
CA TYR A 210 0.63 5.05 3.87
C TYR A 210 0.05 6.28 3.19
N ILE A 211 0.71 6.78 2.13
CA ILE A 211 0.20 7.92 1.35
C ILE A 211 -1.17 7.62 0.75
N GLU A 212 -1.39 6.41 0.24
CA GLU A 212 -2.69 5.95 -0.24
C GLU A 212 -3.77 6.08 0.84
N ARG A 213 -3.48 5.60 2.05
CA ARG A 213 -4.40 5.66 3.19
C ARG A 213 -4.56 7.08 3.74
N MET A 214 -3.50 7.87 3.77
CA MET A 214 -3.55 9.29 4.15
C MET A 214 -4.43 10.08 3.19
N ASN A 215 -4.27 9.86 1.88
CA ASN A 215 -5.08 10.52 0.87
C ASN A 215 -6.58 10.27 1.07
N ALA A 216 -6.97 9.02 1.29
CA ALA A 216 -8.37 8.66 1.50
C ALA A 216 -8.91 9.17 2.86
N SER A 217 -8.20 8.87 3.95
CA SER A 217 -8.67 9.16 5.29
C SER A 217 -8.71 10.65 5.63
N LEU A 218 -7.70 11.41 5.20
CA LEU A 218 -7.67 12.85 5.44
C LEU A 218 -8.73 13.58 4.62
N ALA A 219 -9.00 13.14 3.39
CA ALA A 219 -10.11 13.69 2.60
C ALA A 219 -11.44 13.41 3.28
N TYR A 220 -11.68 12.17 3.72
CA TYR A 220 -12.95 11.76 4.32
C TYR A 220 -13.18 12.36 5.72
N TYR A 221 -12.21 12.24 6.62
CA TYR A 221 -12.39 12.63 8.03
C TYR A 221 -11.99 14.08 8.35
N LYS A 222 -11.13 14.70 7.55
CA LYS A 222 -10.57 16.02 7.82
C LYS A 222 -10.86 17.06 6.73
N GLY A 223 -11.51 16.66 5.62
CA GLY A 223 -11.74 17.55 4.48
C GLY A 223 -10.44 18.08 3.87
N TYR A 224 -9.36 17.31 3.94
CA TYR A 224 -8.05 17.71 3.47
C TYR A 224 -7.63 16.89 2.24
N SER A 225 -7.52 17.57 1.11
CA SER A 225 -7.05 16.95 -0.14
C SER A 225 -5.53 16.94 -0.22
N LEU A 226 -4.92 15.78 0.08
CA LEU A 226 -3.47 15.63 0.02
C LEU A 226 -2.92 15.95 -1.39
N ARG A 227 -3.63 15.54 -2.43
CA ARG A 227 -3.21 15.73 -3.82
C ARG A 227 -3.28 17.17 -4.30
N GLU A 228 -4.26 17.95 -3.82
CA GLU A 228 -4.39 19.36 -4.18
C GLU A 228 -3.35 20.21 -3.45
N GLU A 229 -3.05 19.88 -2.22
CA GLU A 229 -2.10 20.61 -1.37
C GLU A 229 -0.63 20.29 -1.70
N HIS A 230 -0.36 19.13 -2.38
CA HIS A 230 0.98 18.62 -2.67
C HIS A 230 1.11 18.11 -4.12
N PRO A 231 1.41 19.00 -5.09
CA PRO A 231 1.44 18.66 -6.51
C PRO A 231 2.45 17.57 -6.91
N PHE A 232 3.62 17.51 -6.26
CA PHE A 232 4.63 16.48 -6.56
C PHE A 232 4.24 15.12 -5.99
N ILE A 233 3.62 15.08 -4.80
CA ILE A 233 3.00 13.85 -4.27
C ILE A 233 1.90 13.37 -5.20
N ASN A 234 1.05 14.28 -5.73
CA ASN A 234 0.03 13.93 -6.70
C ASN A 234 0.62 13.35 -7.99
N THR A 235 1.65 13.98 -8.53
CA THR A 235 2.32 13.50 -9.75
C THR A 235 2.94 12.12 -9.52
N TRP A 236 3.62 11.92 -8.40
CA TRP A 236 4.19 10.64 -8.01
C TRP A 236 3.13 9.54 -7.86
N LEU A 237 2.01 9.82 -7.19
CA LEU A 237 0.89 8.87 -7.07
C LEU A 237 0.29 8.53 -8.44
N ARG A 238 0.08 9.51 -9.31
CA ARG A 238 -0.46 9.28 -10.66
C ARG A 238 0.46 8.36 -11.49
N ASN A 239 1.77 8.57 -11.40
CA ASN A 239 2.72 7.71 -12.08
C ASN A 239 2.68 6.27 -11.55
N LEU A 240 2.48 6.08 -10.25
CA LEU A 240 2.31 4.75 -9.65
C LEU A 240 0.98 4.11 -10.08
N GLU A 241 -0.09 4.88 -10.17
CA GLU A 241 -1.41 4.43 -10.62
C GLU A 241 -1.42 4.00 -12.11
N GLU A 242 -0.41 4.36 -12.89
CA GLU A 242 -0.19 3.84 -14.25
C GLU A 242 0.41 2.43 -14.26
N LEU A 243 1.01 1.97 -13.15
CA LEU A 243 1.64 0.66 -13.05
C LEU A 243 0.62 -0.43 -12.68
N ASP A 244 0.56 -1.47 -13.47
CA ASP A 244 -0.31 -2.62 -13.24
C ASP A 244 0.00 -3.31 -11.90
N GLU A 245 1.29 -3.39 -11.56
CA GLU A 245 1.79 -3.95 -10.32
C GLU A 245 1.26 -3.21 -9.09
N TYR A 246 1.13 -1.88 -9.18
CA TYR A 246 0.53 -1.10 -8.10
C TYR A 246 -1.00 -1.21 -8.10
N ARG A 247 -1.63 -0.97 -9.25
CA ARG A 247 -3.10 -1.01 -9.36
C ARG A 247 -3.70 -2.32 -8.85
N GLY A 248 -3.03 -3.43 -9.15
CA GLY A 248 -3.48 -4.76 -8.70
C GLY A 248 -3.40 -4.98 -7.18
N THR A 249 -2.68 -4.12 -6.45
CA THR A 249 -2.53 -4.21 -5.00
C THR A 249 -3.22 -3.06 -4.26
N GLN A 250 -3.72 -2.06 -4.98
CA GLN A 250 -4.34 -0.86 -4.42
C GLN A 250 -5.71 -1.19 -3.81
N GLY A 251 -5.96 -0.67 -2.62
CA GLY A 251 -7.30 -0.64 -2.04
C GLY A 251 -8.13 0.51 -2.63
N ASP A 252 -9.45 0.37 -2.60
CA ASP A 252 -10.34 1.46 -2.99
C ASP A 252 -10.48 2.50 -1.87
N PHE A 253 -10.96 3.69 -2.25
CA PHE A 253 -11.13 4.81 -1.32
C PHE A 253 -12.09 4.47 -0.16
N HIS A 254 -13.18 3.77 -0.45
CA HIS A 254 -14.16 3.38 0.54
C HIS A 254 -13.54 2.43 1.56
N THR A 255 -12.83 1.40 1.12
CA THR A 255 -12.12 0.45 2.00
C THR A 255 -11.13 1.18 2.90
N HIS A 256 -10.33 2.10 2.35
CA HIS A 256 -9.39 2.87 3.17
C HIS A 256 -10.06 3.74 4.23
N ALA A 257 -11.20 4.36 3.91
CA ALA A 257 -11.92 5.18 4.87
C ALA A 257 -12.63 4.33 5.95
N HIS A 258 -13.27 3.24 5.55
CA HIS A 258 -14.13 2.45 6.46
C HIS A 258 -13.38 1.39 7.26
N ASP A 259 -12.27 0.87 6.75
CA ASP A 259 -11.46 -0.12 7.48
C ASP A 259 -10.54 0.52 8.54
N LEU A 260 -10.32 1.83 8.47
CA LEU A 260 -9.43 2.53 9.38
C LEU A 260 -9.92 2.55 10.84
N PRO A 261 -11.20 2.87 11.16
CA PRO A 261 -11.71 2.88 12.54
C PRO A 261 -11.52 1.56 13.29
N PRO A 262 -11.83 0.38 12.72
CA PRO A 262 -11.57 -0.90 13.37
C PRO A 262 -10.09 -1.13 13.70
N GLN A 263 -9.19 -0.64 12.86
CA GLN A 263 -7.74 -0.79 13.06
C GLN A 263 -7.22 0.12 14.17
N MET A 264 -7.85 1.26 14.36
CA MET A 264 -7.39 2.29 15.32
C MET A 264 -8.09 2.18 16.68
N GLY A 265 -8.73 1.04 16.97
CA GLY A 265 -9.37 0.79 18.26
C GLY A 265 -10.57 1.69 18.55
N GLY A 266 -11.26 2.14 17.53
CA GLY A 266 -12.47 2.95 17.67
C GLY A 266 -12.21 4.41 17.97
N CYS A 267 -11.04 4.95 17.62
CA CYS A 267 -10.76 6.39 17.76
C CYS A 267 -11.62 7.29 16.87
N PHE A 268 -12.48 6.69 16.04
CA PHE A 268 -13.47 7.37 15.24
C PHE A 268 -14.88 6.98 15.73
N THR A 269 -15.62 7.95 16.23
CA THR A 269 -17.07 7.79 16.40
C THR A 269 -17.72 8.03 15.04
N TYR A 270 -18.40 7.03 14.51
CA TYR A 270 -19.34 7.26 13.42
C TYR A 270 -20.38 8.26 13.95
N SER A 271 -20.38 9.49 13.47
CA SER A 271 -21.55 10.33 13.61
C SER A 271 -22.64 9.63 12.79
N ASN A 272 -23.60 9.01 13.47
CA ASN A 272 -24.86 8.58 12.86
C ASN A 272 -25.52 9.84 12.31
N SER A 273 -25.18 10.21 11.09
CA SER A 273 -26.00 11.12 10.30
C SER A 273 -27.11 10.25 9.72
N SER A 274 -28.20 10.20 10.53
CA SER A 274 -29.53 9.79 10.07
C SER A 274 -29.99 10.62 8.89
#